data_57d556fa2f88d87b5dcd39cf4b22378c
#
_entry.id   57d556fa2f88d87b5dcd39cf4b22378c
#
_cell.length_a   1.000
_cell.length_b   1.000
_cell.length_c   1.000
_cell.angle_alpha   90.00
_cell.angle_beta   90.00
_cell.angle_gamma   90.00
#
_symmetry.space_group_name_H-M   'P 1'
#
loop_
_entity.id
_entity.type
_entity.pdbx_description
1 polymer ?
#
loop_
_entity_poly.entity_id
_entity_poly.type
_entity_poly.pdbx_seq_one_letter_code
_entity_poly.pdbx_strand_id
1 'polypeptide(L)'
;MIKRTHTCGELNKSNIGHEIHLNGWISKSRDLGGLIFIDLRDRYGKTQIVFNEENHTNAFNTAKKLGLEDVIGIKGVVVARPEDAINKDIATGEIDVEVNEILVYNESEPTPFDINDRNSAMEDHRLRYRYLELRTEDLQKNFVLRHKVTQAVREYMSDDDFIEVETPILMKSTPEGARDFLVPSRIHQGRFYALPQSPQTYKQLLMVSGFDRYFQICKCFRDEDFRADRPVSYTHLTLPTKRIV
;
A
#
# COMPACT_ATOMS: atom_id res chain seq x y z
N MET A 1 22.96 2.08 5.22
CA MET A 1 21.56 1.70 5.55
C MET A 1 21.59 0.52 6.48
N ILE A 2 20.92 0.57 7.64
CA ILE A 2 20.78 -0.57 8.56
C ILE A 2 19.85 -1.58 7.91
N LYS A 3 20.28 -2.83 7.76
CA LYS A 3 19.40 -3.90 7.28
C LYS A 3 18.48 -4.30 8.44
N ARG A 4 17.16 -4.14 8.27
CA ARG A 4 16.20 -4.54 9.29
C ARG A 4 16.21 -6.05 9.53
N THR A 5 16.05 -6.45 10.78
CA THR A 5 15.86 -7.84 11.18
C THR A 5 14.37 -8.19 11.31
N HIS A 6 13.55 -7.22 11.70
CA HIS A 6 12.12 -7.36 11.94
C HIS A 6 11.32 -6.21 11.31
N THR A 7 10.02 -6.38 11.18
CA THR A 7 9.06 -5.32 10.82
C THR A 7 8.49 -4.66 12.09
N CYS A 8 7.90 -3.47 11.94
CA CYS A 8 7.31 -2.75 13.08
C CYS A 8 5.98 -3.36 13.58
N GLY A 9 5.50 -4.44 13.00
CA GLY A 9 4.24 -5.08 13.38
C GLY A 9 4.36 -6.51 13.93
N GLU A 10 5.57 -7.09 13.93
CA GLU A 10 5.73 -8.52 14.25
C GLU A 10 6.36 -8.81 15.64
N LEU A 11 6.93 -7.78 16.27
CA LEU A 11 7.57 -7.95 17.57
C LEU A 11 6.55 -8.25 18.68
N ASN A 12 6.92 -9.13 19.60
CA ASN A 12 6.09 -9.57 20.72
C ASN A 12 6.94 -9.99 21.92
N LYS A 13 6.33 -10.49 22.98
CA LYS A 13 7.02 -10.91 24.21
C LYS A 13 8.12 -11.95 23.99
N SER A 14 8.05 -12.79 22.96
CA SER A 14 9.09 -13.79 22.70
C SER A 14 10.41 -13.18 22.22
N ASN A 15 10.37 -11.92 21.79
CA ASN A 15 11.56 -11.18 21.34
C ASN A 15 12.27 -10.42 22.48
N ILE A 16 11.74 -10.43 23.71
CA ILE A 16 12.34 -9.72 24.85
C ILE A 16 13.79 -10.18 25.07
N GLY A 17 14.69 -9.21 25.23
CA GLY A 17 16.13 -9.41 25.35
C GLY A 17 16.88 -9.57 24.03
N HIS A 18 16.20 -9.68 22.90
CA HIS A 18 16.84 -9.76 21.59
C HIS A 18 17.25 -8.36 21.09
N GLU A 19 18.44 -8.27 20.53
CA GLU A 19 18.85 -7.10 19.75
C GLU A 19 18.20 -7.16 18.37
N ILE A 20 17.54 -6.05 17.98
CA ILE A 20 16.81 -5.96 16.72
C ILE A 20 17.13 -4.67 15.98
N HIS A 21 16.90 -4.71 14.67
CA HIS A 21 17.02 -3.55 13.79
C HIS A 21 15.68 -3.27 13.14
N LEU A 22 15.18 -2.03 13.28
CA LEU A 22 13.97 -1.54 12.62
C LEU A 22 14.27 -0.36 11.70
N ASN A 23 13.48 -0.22 10.64
CA ASN A 23 13.48 0.94 9.76
C ASN A 23 12.03 1.40 9.58
N GLY A 24 11.79 2.71 9.63
CA GLY A 24 10.42 3.22 9.47
C GLY A 24 10.34 4.74 9.48
N TRP A 25 9.11 5.21 9.49
CA TRP A 25 8.73 6.60 9.62
C TRP A 25 8.30 6.90 11.05
N ILE A 26 8.64 8.09 11.54
CA ILE A 26 8.18 8.58 12.84
C ILE A 26 6.72 9.00 12.72
N SER A 27 5.81 8.27 13.35
CA SER A 27 4.38 8.58 13.33
C SER A 27 3.91 9.40 14.53
N LYS A 28 4.63 9.31 15.65
CA LYS A 28 4.38 10.08 16.87
C LYS A 28 5.66 10.19 17.69
N SER A 29 5.85 11.34 18.34
CA SER A 29 6.97 11.57 19.26
C SER A 29 6.46 12.24 20.54
N ARG A 30 7.02 11.84 21.68
CA ARG A 30 6.71 12.38 23.01
C ARG A 30 8.00 12.49 23.80
N ASP A 31 8.36 13.71 24.19
CA ASP A 31 9.51 13.99 25.06
C ASP A 31 8.99 14.15 26.51
N LEU A 32 9.45 13.33 27.41
CA LEU A 32 9.14 13.36 28.85
C LEU A 32 10.37 13.72 29.71
N GLY A 33 11.26 14.51 29.16
CA GLY A 33 12.49 14.93 29.83
C GLY A 33 13.66 13.99 29.53
N GLY A 34 14.03 13.07 30.43
CA GLY A 34 15.12 12.11 30.21
C GLY A 34 14.77 10.93 29.29
N LEU A 35 13.52 10.81 28.86
CA LEU A 35 13.04 9.74 27.98
C LEU A 35 12.26 10.32 26.79
N ILE A 36 12.57 9.84 25.58
CA ILE A 36 11.81 10.15 24.37
C ILE A 36 11.16 8.86 23.86
N PHE A 37 9.85 8.90 23.66
CA PHE A 37 9.06 7.80 23.11
C PHE A 37 8.66 8.14 21.69
N ILE A 38 8.99 7.27 20.75
CA ILE A 38 8.66 7.41 19.35
C ILE A 38 7.88 6.18 18.88
N ASP A 39 6.73 6.41 18.25
CA ASP A 39 6.03 5.35 17.52
C ASP A 39 6.63 5.26 16.11
N LEU A 40 7.45 4.25 15.88
CA LEU A 40 8.05 3.94 14.57
C LEU A 40 7.08 3.08 13.77
N ARG A 41 6.78 3.51 12.55
CA ARG A 41 5.81 2.87 11.66
C ARG A 41 6.46 2.38 10.37
N ASP A 42 6.06 1.18 9.95
CA ASP A 42 6.23 0.71 8.58
C ASP A 42 4.88 0.23 8.01
N ARG A 43 4.88 -0.44 6.85
CA ARG A 43 3.60 -0.94 6.28
C ARG A 43 2.99 -2.11 7.06
N TYR A 44 3.71 -2.73 7.99
CA TYR A 44 3.28 -3.91 8.75
C TYR A 44 2.70 -3.55 10.10
N GLY A 45 3.01 -2.36 10.61
CA GLY A 45 2.48 -1.90 11.89
C GLY A 45 3.30 -0.79 12.52
N LYS A 46 3.15 -0.67 13.84
CA LYS A 46 3.81 0.33 14.68
C LYS A 46 4.48 -0.36 15.85
N THR A 47 5.69 0.10 16.21
CA THR A 47 6.40 -0.30 17.41
C THR A 47 6.86 0.95 18.14
N GLN A 48 6.62 1.02 19.45
CA GLN A 48 7.18 2.09 20.28
C GLN A 48 8.66 1.82 20.52
N ILE A 49 9.47 2.83 20.25
CA ILE A 49 10.91 2.84 20.54
C ILE A 49 11.19 3.90 21.58
N VAL A 50 12.14 3.64 22.45
CA VAL A 50 12.45 4.48 23.61
C VAL A 50 13.91 4.88 23.57
N PHE A 51 14.16 6.18 23.72
CA PHE A 51 15.49 6.74 23.87
C PHE A 51 15.68 7.18 25.32
N ASN A 52 16.72 6.68 25.96
CA ASN A 52 17.07 7.02 27.34
C ASN A 52 18.35 7.85 27.33
N GLU A 53 18.30 9.06 27.92
CA GLU A 53 19.43 9.99 27.97
C GLU A 53 20.62 9.41 28.76
N GLU A 54 20.35 8.71 29.86
CA GLU A 54 21.39 8.14 30.73
C GLU A 54 22.15 7.00 30.06
N ASN A 55 21.44 6.15 29.28
CA ASN A 55 22.01 4.96 28.67
C ASN A 55 22.71 5.27 27.35
N HIS A 56 22.08 6.10 26.50
CA HIS A 56 22.52 6.35 25.12
C HIS A 56 22.37 7.83 24.73
N THR A 57 23.17 8.71 25.36
CA THR A 57 23.12 10.17 25.18
C THR A 57 23.19 10.62 23.72
N ASN A 58 23.99 9.98 22.86
CA ASN A 58 24.11 10.35 21.44
C ASN A 58 22.81 10.07 20.66
N ALA A 59 22.21 8.89 20.88
CA ALA A 59 20.96 8.52 20.25
C ALA A 59 19.81 9.43 20.74
N PHE A 60 19.77 9.72 22.03
CA PHE A 60 18.80 10.62 22.65
C PHE A 60 18.90 12.05 22.08
N ASN A 61 20.10 12.62 21.98
CA ASN A 61 20.31 13.95 21.41
C ASN A 61 19.95 14.03 19.91
N THR A 62 20.09 12.93 19.19
CA THR A 62 19.61 12.84 17.81
C THR A 62 18.08 12.80 17.80
N ALA A 63 17.46 11.98 18.67
CA ALA A 63 16.01 11.84 18.74
C ALA A 63 15.28 13.15 19.06
N LYS A 64 15.89 14.05 19.86
CA LYS A 64 15.35 15.40 20.17
C LYS A 64 15.13 16.29 18.93
N LYS A 65 15.86 16.03 17.85
CA LYS A 65 15.80 16.86 16.62
C LYS A 65 14.84 16.31 15.58
N LEU A 66 14.31 15.10 15.81
CA LEU A 66 13.51 14.40 14.84
C LEU A 66 12.08 14.95 14.76
N GLY A 67 11.58 15.07 13.55
CA GLY A 67 10.21 15.44 13.21
C GLY A 67 9.31 14.25 12.86
N LEU A 68 8.03 14.53 12.71
CA LEU A 68 7.08 13.56 12.18
C LEU A 68 7.42 13.24 10.72
N GLU A 69 7.26 11.96 10.35
CA GLU A 69 7.55 11.41 9.02
C GLU A 69 9.04 11.40 8.64
N ASP A 70 9.95 11.76 9.56
CA ASP A 70 11.38 11.46 9.36
C ASP A 70 11.58 9.96 9.19
N VAL A 71 12.52 9.60 8.32
CA VAL A 71 12.87 8.21 8.04
C VAL A 71 14.12 7.83 8.81
N ILE A 72 13.98 6.87 9.71
CA ILE A 72 15.07 6.44 10.57
C ILE A 72 15.28 4.92 10.52
N GLY A 73 16.50 4.52 10.83
CA GLY A 73 16.86 3.15 11.19
C GLY A 73 17.39 3.14 12.60
N ILE A 74 17.00 2.13 13.37
CA ILE A 74 17.48 1.95 14.75
C ILE A 74 18.03 0.55 14.97
N LYS A 75 18.94 0.45 15.94
CA LYS A 75 19.30 -0.78 16.61
C LYS A 75 18.95 -0.62 18.08
N GLY A 76 18.37 -1.66 18.67
CA GLY A 76 17.95 -1.62 20.05
C GLY A 76 17.61 -2.99 20.59
N VAL A 77 17.29 -3.04 21.86
CA VAL A 77 16.92 -4.26 22.58
C VAL A 77 15.42 -4.21 22.90
N VAL A 78 14.73 -5.32 22.66
CA VAL A 78 13.32 -5.45 23.02
C VAL A 78 13.19 -5.62 24.52
N VAL A 79 12.36 -4.79 25.15
CA VAL A 79 12.05 -4.81 26.57
C VAL A 79 10.57 -5.00 26.82
N ALA A 80 10.22 -5.60 27.96
CA ALA A 80 8.81 -5.70 28.35
C ALA A 80 8.29 -4.33 28.77
N ARG A 81 7.07 -4.01 28.34
CA ARG A 81 6.36 -2.81 28.82
C ARG A 81 5.75 -3.09 30.19
N PRO A 82 5.80 -2.14 31.13
CA PRO A 82 5.08 -2.27 32.40
C PRO A 82 3.59 -2.56 32.17
N GLU A 83 2.95 -3.31 33.07
CA GLU A 83 1.56 -3.76 32.91
C GLU A 83 0.56 -2.60 32.75
N ASP A 84 0.79 -1.51 33.47
CA ASP A 84 0.00 -0.27 33.43
C ASP A 84 0.21 0.55 32.14
N ALA A 85 1.30 0.28 31.41
CA ALA A 85 1.66 0.96 30.17
C ALA A 85 1.35 0.14 28.89
N ILE A 86 0.79 -1.06 29.05
CA ILE A 86 0.44 -1.91 27.89
C ILE A 86 -0.60 -1.21 27.00
N ASN A 87 -0.29 -1.07 25.73
CA ASN A 87 -1.19 -0.51 24.72
C ASN A 87 -1.86 -1.61 23.90
N LYS A 88 -3.16 -1.83 24.14
CA LYS A 88 -3.94 -2.86 23.43
C LYS A 88 -4.32 -2.49 21.98
N ASP A 89 -4.11 -1.23 21.59
CA ASP A 89 -4.51 -0.74 20.27
C ASP A 89 -3.47 -1.06 19.18
N ILE A 90 -2.26 -1.47 19.57
CA ILE A 90 -1.20 -1.87 18.64
C ILE A 90 -0.74 -3.30 18.91
N ALA A 91 -0.41 -4.03 17.84
CA ALA A 91 -0.03 -5.45 17.94
C ALA A 91 1.22 -5.67 18.80
N THR A 92 2.14 -4.70 18.82
CA THR A 92 3.40 -4.73 19.60
C THR A 92 3.27 -4.04 20.96
N GLY A 93 2.08 -3.79 21.44
CA GLY A 93 1.82 -2.92 22.61
C GLY A 93 2.24 -3.47 23.97
N GLU A 94 2.73 -4.71 24.03
CA GLU A 94 3.26 -5.35 25.25
C GLU A 94 4.78 -5.16 25.41
N ILE A 95 5.43 -4.59 24.37
CA ILE A 95 6.89 -4.41 24.36
C ILE A 95 7.25 -2.99 23.93
N ASP A 96 8.44 -2.58 24.29
CA ASP A 96 9.14 -1.42 23.76
C ASP A 96 10.50 -1.84 23.19
N VAL A 97 11.13 -0.98 22.41
CA VAL A 97 12.51 -1.19 21.96
C VAL A 97 13.38 -0.07 22.52
N GLU A 98 14.27 -0.41 23.44
CA GLU A 98 15.28 0.53 23.95
C GLU A 98 16.36 0.72 22.89
N VAL A 99 16.55 1.95 22.42
CA VAL A 99 17.41 2.26 21.26
C VAL A 99 18.85 2.52 21.71
N ASN A 100 19.78 1.76 21.15
CA ASN A 100 21.22 1.91 21.35
C ASN A 100 21.86 2.82 20.28
N GLU A 101 21.44 2.61 19.00
CA GLU A 101 21.97 3.35 17.86
C GLU A 101 20.83 3.84 16.96
N ILE A 102 21.00 5.02 16.41
CA ILE A 102 20.08 5.60 15.42
C ILE A 102 20.83 6.10 14.20
N LEU A 103 20.22 5.91 13.04
CA LEU A 103 20.66 6.49 11.78
C LEU A 103 19.48 7.22 11.12
N VAL A 104 19.60 8.52 10.91
CA VAL A 104 18.63 9.30 10.15
C VAL A 104 18.91 9.11 8.66
N TYR A 105 17.93 8.60 7.92
CA TYR A 105 18.03 8.42 6.49
C TYR A 105 17.57 9.63 5.73
N ASN A 106 16.51 10.26 6.20
CA ASN A 106 15.95 11.47 5.60
C ASN A 106 15.11 12.23 6.63
N GLU A 107 15.27 13.54 6.63
CA GLU A 107 14.42 14.47 7.36
C GLU A 107 13.24 14.88 6.47
N SER A 108 12.05 15.00 7.04
CA SER A 108 10.82 15.34 6.32
C SER A 108 10.47 16.81 6.55
N GLU A 109 10.02 17.47 5.50
CA GLU A 109 9.27 18.72 5.66
C GLU A 109 7.95 18.43 6.42
N PRO A 110 7.40 19.44 7.14
CA PRO A 110 6.11 19.30 7.80
C PRO A 110 5.03 18.85 6.81
N THR A 111 4.33 17.78 7.17
CA THR A 111 3.28 17.23 6.29
C THR A 111 2.09 18.18 6.22
N PRO A 112 1.43 18.29 5.05
CA PRO A 112 0.29 19.19 4.86
C PRO A 112 -0.98 18.75 5.64
N PHE A 113 -1.01 17.54 6.17
CA PHE A 113 -2.06 17.00 7.02
C PHE A 113 -1.53 15.85 7.89
N ASP A 114 -2.26 15.50 8.94
CA ASP A 114 -1.90 14.36 9.80
C ASP A 114 -2.17 13.04 9.07
N ILE A 115 -1.12 12.25 8.84
CA ILE A 115 -1.20 10.94 8.20
C ILE A 115 -1.90 9.91 9.10
N ASN A 116 -1.89 10.10 10.41
CA ASN A 116 -2.56 9.20 11.35
C ASN A 116 -4.07 9.46 11.45
N ASP A 117 -4.55 10.64 11.02
CA ASP A 117 -5.96 10.99 10.98
C ASP A 117 -6.37 11.47 9.58
N ARG A 118 -6.95 10.56 8.81
CA ARG A 118 -7.43 10.85 7.45
C ARG A 118 -8.48 11.96 7.42
N ASN A 119 -9.24 12.15 8.50
CA ASN A 119 -10.30 13.16 8.58
C ASN A 119 -9.76 14.56 8.88
N SER A 120 -8.47 14.70 9.17
CA SER A 120 -7.82 16.00 9.44
C SER A 120 -7.76 16.92 8.22
N ALA A 121 -8.01 16.42 7.00
CA ALA A 121 -7.97 17.20 5.77
C ALA A 121 -9.13 16.89 4.82
N MET A 122 -9.57 17.90 4.05
CA MET A 122 -10.56 17.75 2.98
C MET A 122 -10.05 16.85 1.85
N GLU A 123 -10.95 16.25 1.10
CA GLU A 123 -10.64 15.29 0.04
C GLU A 123 -9.71 15.86 -1.04
N ASP A 124 -9.99 17.07 -1.54
CA ASP A 124 -9.17 17.73 -2.56
C ASP A 124 -7.72 17.89 -2.11
N HIS A 125 -7.51 18.21 -0.82
CA HIS A 125 -6.19 18.37 -0.25
C HIS A 125 -5.45 17.03 -0.16
N ARG A 126 -6.15 15.96 0.26
CA ARG A 126 -5.61 14.60 0.29
C ARG A 126 -5.30 14.06 -1.11
N LEU A 127 -6.14 14.37 -2.10
CA LEU A 127 -5.91 13.98 -3.49
C LEU A 127 -4.69 14.68 -4.08
N ARG A 128 -4.45 15.96 -3.73
CA ARG A 128 -3.25 16.69 -4.14
C ARG A 128 -1.97 16.06 -3.62
N TYR A 129 -2.00 15.56 -2.39
CA TYR A 129 -0.87 14.88 -1.75
C TYR A 129 -1.14 13.38 -1.60
N ARG A 130 -1.63 12.77 -2.68
CA ARG A 130 -2.09 11.38 -2.67
C ARG A 130 -1.06 10.38 -2.15
N TYR A 131 0.22 10.60 -2.41
CA TYR A 131 1.32 9.76 -1.92
C TYR A 131 1.45 9.75 -0.38
N LEU A 132 1.05 10.82 0.31
CA LEU A 132 0.97 10.86 1.76
C LEU A 132 -0.29 10.16 2.27
N GLU A 133 -1.44 10.42 1.64
CA GLU A 133 -2.68 9.74 2.00
C GLU A 133 -2.56 8.20 1.85
N LEU A 134 -1.81 7.72 0.87
CA LEU A 134 -1.54 6.29 0.69
C LEU A 134 -0.70 5.66 1.84
N ARG A 135 -0.11 6.47 2.72
CA ARG A 135 0.54 5.99 3.95
C ARG A 135 -0.46 5.71 5.08
N THR A 136 -1.70 6.21 4.97
CA THR A 136 -2.74 5.95 5.98
C THR A 136 -3.05 4.47 6.07
N GLU A 137 -3.28 3.99 7.28
CA GLU A 137 -3.54 2.57 7.56
C GLU A 137 -4.76 2.04 6.79
N ASP A 138 -5.83 2.83 6.74
CA ASP A 138 -7.08 2.44 6.05
C ASP A 138 -6.86 2.20 4.55
N LEU A 139 -6.13 3.10 3.88
CA LEU A 139 -5.87 2.91 2.46
C LEU A 139 -4.91 1.75 2.21
N GLN A 140 -3.90 1.57 3.06
CA GLN A 140 -3.00 0.42 2.94
C GLN A 140 -3.77 -0.89 3.10
N LYS A 141 -4.68 -0.98 4.09
CA LYS A 141 -5.56 -2.15 4.27
C LYS A 141 -6.40 -2.43 3.01
N ASN A 142 -6.95 -1.38 2.37
CA ASN A 142 -7.72 -1.53 1.15
C ASN A 142 -6.88 -2.11 -0.01
N PHE A 143 -5.64 -1.64 -0.18
CA PHE A 143 -4.74 -2.19 -1.20
C PHE A 143 -4.34 -3.64 -0.91
N VAL A 144 -4.07 -3.96 0.35
CA VAL A 144 -3.78 -5.34 0.77
C VAL A 144 -4.99 -6.24 0.55
N LEU A 145 -6.20 -5.78 0.90
CA LEU A 145 -7.43 -6.53 0.66
C LEU A 145 -7.64 -6.75 -0.85
N ARG A 146 -7.52 -5.71 -1.67
CA ARG A 146 -7.62 -5.84 -3.13
C ARG A 146 -6.64 -6.87 -3.68
N HIS A 147 -5.38 -6.84 -3.22
CA HIS A 147 -4.38 -7.82 -3.62
C HIS A 147 -4.81 -9.25 -3.27
N LYS A 148 -5.28 -9.48 -2.03
CA LYS A 148 -5.76 -10.79 -1.58
C LYS A 148 -6.96 -11.28 -2.39
N VAL A 149 -7.93 -10.40 -2.67
CA VAL A 149 -9.09 -10.75 -3.51
C VAL A 149 -8.65 -11.13 -4.93
N THR A 150 -7.75 -10.34 -5.52
CA THR A 150 -7.22 -10.64 -6.87
C THR A 150 -6.49 -11.99 -6.89
N GLN A 151 -5.72 -12.29 -5.85
CA GLN A 151 -5.01 -13.57 -5.74
C GLN A 151 -6.00 -14.74 -5.59
N ALA A 152 -6.98 -14.60 -4.71
CA ALA A 152 -8.01 -15.62 -4.51
C ALA A 152 -8.81 -15.92 -5.81
N VAL A 153 -9.11 -14.86 -6.61
CA VAL A 153 -9.75 -15.06 -7.92
C VAL A 153 -8.85 -15.85 -8.86
N ARG A 154 -7.55 -15.56 -8.90
CA ARG A 154 -6.60 -16.30 -9.73
C ARG A 154 -6.50 -17.77 -9.34
N GLU A 155 -6.37 -18.04 -8.04
CA GLU A 155 -6.34 -19.40 -7.50
C GLU A 155 -7.62 -20.17 -7.86
N TYR A 156 -8.79 -19.60 -7.55
CA TYR A 156 -10.08 -20.21 -7.85
C TYR A 156 -10.26 -20.54 -9.35
N MET A 157 -9.91 -19.58 -10.23
CA MET A 157 -10.05 -19.79 -11.67
C MET A 157 -9.05 -20.81 -12.20
N SER A 158 -7.83 -20.83 -11.66
CA SER A 158 -6.80 -21.80 -12.05
C SER A 158 -7.14 -23.22 -11.58
N ASP A 159 -7.74 -23.38 -10.41
CA ASP A 159 -8.19 -24.68 -9.89
C ASP A 159 -9.31 -25.28 -10.75
N ASP A 160 -10.06 -24.44 -11.47
CA ASP A 160 -11.09 -24.81 -12.44
C ASP A 160 -10.55 -24.89 -13.90
N ASP A 161 -9.23 -25.01 -14.08
CA ASP A 161 -8.54 -25.10 -15.39
C ASP A 161 -8.72 -23.89 -16.30
N PHE A 162 -9.02 -22.70 -15.76
CA PHE A 162 -9.01 -21.48 -16.55
C PHE A 162 -7.60 -20.95 -16.74
N ILE A 163 -7.28 -20.50 -17.96
CA ILE A 163 -6.01 -19.90 -18.31
C ILE A 163 -6.13 -18.36 -18.27
N GLU A 164 -5.27 -17.70 -17.48
CA GLU A 164 -5.19 -16.23 -17.50
C GLU A 164 -4.42 -15.77 -18.73
N VAL A 165 -5.07 -14.95 -19.59
CA VAL A 165 -4.43 -14.41 -20.80
C VAL A 165 -4.57 -12.89 -20.80
N GLU A 166 -3.45 -12.18 -20.85
CA GLU A 166 -3.41 -10.74 -21.08
C GLU A 166 -3.63 -10.42 -22.56
N THR A 167 -4.53 -9.45 -22.82
CA THR A 167 -4.81 -8.98 -24.17
C THR A 167 -4.23 -7.58 -24.39
N PRO A 168 -3.97 -7.17 -25.67
CA PRO A 168 -3.48 -5.83 -25.96
C PRO A 168 -4.38 -4.72 -25.44
N ILE A 169 -3.79 -3.67 -24.87
CA ILE A 169 -4.51 -2.47 -24.41
C ILE A 169 -4.69 -1.47 -25.56
N LEU A 170 -3.76 -1.39 -26.50
CA LEU A 170 -3.89 -0.58 -27.72
C LEU A 170 -4.47 -1.44 -28.82
N MET A 171 -5.67 -1.11 -29.26
CA MET A 171 -6.38 -1.88 -30.26
C MET A 171 -7.02 -0.97 -31.33
N LYS A 172 -7.65 -1.57 -32.33
CA LYS A 172 -8.49 -0.84 -33.27
C LYS A 172 -9.81 -0.51 -32.59
N SER A 173 -10.36 0.69 -32.86
CA SER A 173 -11.71 1.07 -32.43
C SER A 173 -12.74 0.02 -32.85
N THR A 174 -13.61 -0.37 -31.90
CA THR A 174 -14.70 -1.31 -32.12
C THR A 174 -16.03 -0.66 -31.75
N PRO A 175 -17.09 -0.88 -32.51
CA PRO A 175 -18.39 -0.25 -32.24
C PRO A 175 -19.12 -1.01 -31.10
N GLU A 176 -18.69 -0.81 -29.86
CA GLU A 176 -19.27 -1.50 -28.69
C GLU A 176 -20.30 -0.66 -27.92
N GLY A 177 -20.80 0.42 -28.52
CA GLY A 177 -21.93 1.22 -28.00
C GLY A 177 -21.54 2.44 -27.16
N ALA A 178 -20.32 2.50 -26.58
CA ALA A 178 -19.79 3.70 -25.94
C ALA A 178 -18.76 4.41 -26.84
N ARG A 179 -18.34 5.61 -26.46
CA ARG A 179 -17.21 6.28 -27.13
C ARG A 179 -15.89 5.72 -26.64
N ASP A 180 -14.97 5.54 -27.59
CA ASP A 180 -13.61 5.08 -27.31
C ASP A 180 -12.72 6.24 -26.87
N PHE A 181 -11.82 5.99 -25.93
CA PHE A 181 -10.65 6.83 -25.75
C PHE A 181 -9.68 6.58 -26.89
N LEU A 182 -9.39 7.60 -27.69
CA LEU A 182 -8.50 7.51 -28.84
C LEU A 182 -7.08 7.95 -28.48
N VAL A 183 -6.09 7.16 -28.91
CA VAL A 183 -4.66 7.44 -28.74
C VAL A 183 -4.05 7.71 -30.12
N PRO A 184 -3.61 8.95 -30.42
CA PRO A 184 -3.03 9.26 -31.73
C PRO A 184 -1.73 8.51 -31.97
N SER A 185 -1.55 7.97 -33.18
CA SER A 185 -0.32 7.35 -33.61
C SER A 185 0.73 8.41 -33.97
N ARG A 186 1.93 8.31 -33.38
CA ARG A 186 3.07 9.17 -33.77
C ARG A 186 3.70 8.77 -35.11
N ILE A 187 3.59 7.49 -35.46
CA ILE A 187 4.22 6.93 -36.66
C ILE A 187 3.31 7.11 -37.89
N HIS A 188 2.00 6.96 -37.69
CA HIS A 188 1.02 7.01 -38.79
C HIS A 188 0.13 8.23 -38.63
N GLN A 189 0.38 9.28 -39.37
CA GLN A 189 -0.42 10.50 -39.36
C GLN A 189 -1.90 10.22 -39.68
N GLY A 190 -2.79 10.82 -38.90
CA GLY A 190 -4.23 10.66 -39.09
C GLY A 190 -4.80 9.31 -38.66
N ARG A 191 -3.99 8.44 -38.05
CA ARG A 191 -4.44 7.16 -37.47
C ARG A 191 -4.39 7.17 -35.97
N PHE A 192 -5.30 6.39 -35.37
CA PHE A 192 -5.49 6.29 -33.93
C PHE A 192 -5.57 4.83 -33.50
N TYR A 193 -5.07 4.58 -32.30
CA TYR A 193 -5.42 3.41 -31.51
C TYR A 193 -6.62 3.76 -30.62
N ALA A 194 -7.31 2.76 -30.12
CA ALA A 194 -8.34 2.91 -29.11
C ALA A 194 -7.97 2.11 -27.86
N LEU A 195 -8.38 2.62 -26.68
CA LEU A 195 -8.34 1.84 -25.45
C LEU A 195 -9.57 0.93 -25.41
N PRO A 196 -9.47 -0.32 -24.91
CA PRO A 196 -10.55 -1.30 -24.98
C PRO A 196 -11.71 -0.90 -24.07
N GLN A 197 -12.93 -0.89 -24.61
CA GLN A 197 -14.16 -0.82 -23.83
C GLN A 197 -14.44 -2.15 -23.12
N SER A 198 -14.09 -3.25 -23.77
CA SER A 198 -14.05 -4.59 -23.23
C SER A 198 -13.07 -5.45 -24.06
N PRO A 199 -12.56 -6.58 -23.55
CA PRO A 199 -11.72 -7.49 -24.33
C PRO A 199 -12.54 -8.44 -25.22
N GLN A 200 -13.76 -8.09 -25.62
CA GLN A 200 -14.74 -8.98 -26.26
C GLN A 200 -14.20 -9.63 -27.54
N THR A 201 -13.55 -8.87 -28.42
CA THR A 201 -12.99 -9.39 -29.67
C THR A 201 -11.90 -10.42 -29.41
N TYR A 202 -10.99 -10.12 -28.47
CA TYR A 202 -9.92 -11.06 -28.10
C TYR A 202 -10.45 -12.29 -27.39
N LYS A 203 -11.47 -12.12 -26.54
CA LYS A 203 -12.17 -13.23 -25.89
C LYS A 203 -12.74 -14.22 -26.92
N GLN A 204 -13.40 -13.70 -27.97
CA GLN A 204 -13.93 -14.54 -29.05
C GLN A 204 -12.79 -15.24 -29.81
N LEU A 205 -11.70 -14.54 -30.13
CA LEU A 205 -10.56 -15.14 -30.81
C LEU A 205 -9.93 -16.25 -29.99
N LEU A 206 -9.75 -16.08 -28.69
CA LEU A 206 -9.22 -17.11 -27.80
C LEU A 206 -10.15 -18.35 -27.77
N MET A 207 -11.46 -18.15 -27.68
CA MET A 207 -12.42 -19.26 -27.68
C MET A 207 -12.42 -20.03 -29.01
N VAL A 208 -12.37 -19.30 -30.15
CA VAL A 208 -12.27 -19.93 -31.49
C VAL A 208 -10.92 -20.64 -31.67
N SER A 209 -9.88 -20.18 -31.01
CA SER A 209 -8.55 -20.78 -31.05
C SER A 209 -8.40 -22.03 -30.15
N GLY A 210 -9.47 -22.46 -29.48
CA GLY A 210 -9.48 -23.66 -28.67
C GLY A 210 -9.14 -23.47 -27.19
N PHE A 211 -9.15 -22.24 -26.69
CA PHE A 211 -9.06 -21.96 -25.26
C PHE A 211 -10.45 -22.15 -24.64
N ASP A 212 -10.76 -23.35 -24.19
CA ASP A 212 -12.08 -23.69 -23.62
C ASP A 212 -12.44 -22.88 -22.39
N ARG A 213 -11.42 -22.55 -21.58
CA ARG A 213 -11.54 -21.83 -20.33
C ARG A 213 -10.49 -20.74 -20.24
N TYR A 214 -10.94 -19.51 -20.31
CA TYR A 214 -10.11 -18.33 -20.26
C TYR A 214 -10.66 -17.32 -19.26
N PHE A 215 -9.80 -16.61 -18.57
CA PHE A 215 -10.16 -15.44 -17.80
C PHE A 215 -9.10 -14.34 -17.93
N GLN A 216 -9.48 -13.14 -17.52
CA GLN A 216 -8.61 -11.98 -17.53
C GLN A 216 -9.06 -10.96 -16.50
N ILE A 217 -8.11 -10.41 -15.74
CA ILE A 217 -8.33 -9.22 -14.91
C ILE A 217 -7.91 -8.01 -15.75
N CYS A 218 -8.86 -7.37 -16.42
CA CYS A 218 -8.57 -6.29 -17.37
C CYS A 218 -9.11 -4.95 -16.91
N LYS A 219 -8.53 -3.88 -17.47
CA LYS A 219 -9.05 -2.51 -17.37
C LYS A 219 -9.88 -2.22 -18.62
N CYS A 220 -11.09 -1.72 -18.41
CA CYS A 220 -12.00 -1.29 -19.48
C CYS A 220 -12.16 0.22 -19.42
N PHE A 221 -12.21 0.87 -20.59
CA PHE A 221 -12.21 2.32 -20.72
C PHE A 221 -13.42 2.75 -21.55
N ARG A 222 -14.15 3.77 -21.12
CA ARG A 222 -15.27 4.36 -21.86
C ARG A 222 -15.20 5.87 -21.71
N ASP A 223 -15.27 6.58 -22.84
CA ASP A 223 -15.29 8.04 -22.87
C ASP A 223 -16.73 8.54 -22.71
N GLU A 224 -17.23 8.40 -21.50
CA GLU A 224 -18.59 8.78 -21.09
C GLU A 224 -18.53 9.67 -19.85
N ASP A 225 -19.61 10.41 -19.59
CA ASP A 225 -19.72 11.24 -18.40
C ASP A 225 -19.65 10.41 -17.12
N PHE A 226 -18.89 10.93 -16.15
CA PHE A 226 -18.75 10.31 -14.85
C PHE A 226 -20.07 10.31 -14.09
N ARG A 227 -20.43 9.18 -13.54
CA ARG A 227 -21.44 9.12 -12.48
C ARG A 227 -20.76 9.20 -11.14
N ALA A 228 -21.38 9.88 -10.17
CA ALA A 228 -20.81 10.11 -8.84
C ALA A 228 -20.44 8.81 -8.10
N ASP A 229 -21.10 7.70 -8.44
CA ASP A 229 -20.95 6.37 -7.83
C ASP A 229 -20.06 5.40 -8.63
N ARG A 230 -19.61 5.79 -9.83
CA ARG A 230 -18.83 4.91 -10.72
C ARG A 230 -17.71 5.64 -11.44
N PRO A 231 -16.45 5.39 -11.05
CA PRO A 231 -15.30 5.88 -11.82
C PRO A 231 -15.25 5.20 -13.20
N VAL A 232 -14.71 5.89 -14.20
CA VAL A 232 -14.61 5.47 -15.62
C VAL A 232 -13.87 4.16 -15.87
N SER A 233 -13.22 3.60 -14.86
CA SER A 233 -12.55 2.30 -14.95
C SER A 233 -13.40 1.24 -14.26
N TYR A 234 -14.12 0.44 -15.03
CA TYR A 234 -14.73 -0.78 -14.50
C TYR A 234 -13.67 -1.88 -14.42
N THR A 235 -13.47 -2.40 -13.21
CA THR A 235 -12.93 -3.75 -13.09
C THR A 235 -14.10 -4.70 -13.27
N HIS A 236 -14.34 -5.17 -14.51
CA HIS A 236 -15.37 -6.17 -14.76
C HIS A 236 -14.82 -7.56 -14.45
N LEU A 237 -15.43 -8.22 -13.49
CA LEU A 237 -15.40 -9.67 -13.41
C LEU A 237 -16.47 -10.17 -14.39
N THR A 238 -16.08 -10.52 -15.61
CA THR A 238 -17.01 -11.19 -16.53
C THR A 238 -16.96 -12.66 -16.18
N LEU A 239 -18.00 -13.16 -15.52
CA LEU A 239 -18.19 -14.60 -15.35
C LEU A 239 -18.37 -15.23 -16.73
N PRO A 240 -17.72 -16.38 -16.99
CA PRO A 240 -17.92 -17.08 -18.24
C PRO A 240 -19.40 -17.41 -18.40
N THR A 241 -20.01 -16.92 -19.46
CA THR A 241 -21.34 -17.39 -19.86
C THR A 241 -21.22 -18.86 -20.23
N LYS A 242 -21.77 -19.76 -19.41
CA LYS A 242 -21.97 -21.14 -19.83
C LYS A 242 -22.73 -21.12 -21.14
N ARG A 243 -22.11 -21.60 -22.21
CA ARG A 243 -22.82 -21.90 -23.43
C ARG A 243 -23.70 -23.11 -23.11
N ILE A 244 -24.99 -22.89 -22.90
CA ILE A 244 -25.99 -23.95 -22.95
C ILE A 244 -26.18 -24.21 -24.44
N VAL A 245 -25.65 -25.33 -24.90
CA VAL A 245 -26.01 -25.93 -26.19
C VAL A 245 -27.24 -26.76 -25.99
#